data_1c527d9cac99310d2dccb649ed90f707
#
_entry.id   1c527d9cac99310d2dccb649ed90f707
#
_cell.length_a   1.000
_cell.length_b   1.000
_cell.length_c   1.000
_cell.angle_alpha   90.00
_cell.angle_beta   90.00
_cell.angle_gamma   90.00
#
_symmetry.space_group_name_H-M   'P 1'
#
loop_
_entity.id
_entity.type
_entity.pdbx_description
1 polymer ?
#
loop_
_entity_poly.entity_id
_entity_poly.type
_entity_poly.pdbx_seq_one_letter_code
_entity_poly.pdbx_strand_id
1 'polypeptide(L)'
;MEFNEIDRLKTEMDNYRPLSLTEVKEIERQKKMDHIWSSSAIEGNTLTKYETISFLETGLTVSGKPIKDYLEILDLNEAFDFVKELSTQDIQYTLVDIMDINRIATLKTSTSLGEAGKLRRIDVWPNGFPEEKYVSPSKIEDEMKAFLKWYNEDKTLHPVEKAALTHFKLVSIHPFIDGNGRTSRLLMNMELMKHGYPIINIQPDKESRQAYMEALQVGRNTNDTTKFVKLVSEYVKSELSERIEILKFNQKEDQKLEKKSQSSIFSAFESKVLDKKPNNKFEERLQKAKADQKKLDSGLSAQETKGKRI
;
A
#
# COMPACT_ATOMS: atom_id res chain seq x y z
N MET A 1 -19.65 -4.37 10.38
CA MET A 1 -19.41 -2.99 9.84
C MET A 1 -19.76 -3.03 8.36
N GLU A 2 -20.30 -1.97 7.80
CA GLU A 2 -20.59 -1.93 6.36
C GLU A 2 -19.37 -1.43 5.61
N PHE A 3 -18.89 -2.20 4.62
CA PHE A 3 -17.73 -1.86 3.77
C PHE A 3 -18.12 -1.41 2.37
N ASN A 4 -19.43 -1.13 2.12
CA ASN A 4 -19.98 -0.81 0.80
C ASN A 4 -19.24 0.32 0.07
N GLU A 5 -18.80 1.34 0.80
CA GLU A 5 -18.04 2.46 0.20
C GLU A 5 -16.63 2.02 -0.22
N ILE A 6 -15.96 1.21 0.59
CA ILE A 6 -14.64 0.63 0.28
C ILE A 6 -14.74 -0.25 -0.96
N ASP A 7 -15.77 -1.10 -1.04
CA ASP A 7 -16.01 -1.99 -2.18
C ASP A 7 -16.27 -1.20 -3.47
N ARG A 8 -17.06 -0.11 -3.36
CA ARG A 8 -17.30 0.81 -4.48
C ARG A 8 -16.00 1.45 -4.97
N LEU A 9 -15.19 1.99 -4.05
CA LEU A 9 -13.91 2.60 -4.39
C LEU A 9 -12.93 1.57 -4.98
N LYS A 10 -12.88 0.36 -4.40
CA LYS A 10 -12.04 -0.73 -4.91
C LYS A 10 -12.44 -1.11 -6.34
N THR A 11 -13.74 -1.25 -6.58
CA THR A 11 -14.28 -1.53 -7.93
C THR A 11 -13.93 -0.40 -8.90
N GLU A 12 -14.08 0.86 -8.48
CA GLU A 12 -13.71 2.02 -9.30
C GLU A 12 -12.21 2.01 -9.64
N MET A 13 -11.34 1.76 -8.67
CA MET A 13 -9.90 1.64 -8.90
C MET A 13 -9.57 0.51 -9.89
N ASP A 14 -10.22 -0.64 -9.76
CA ASP A 14 -9.97 -1.80 -10.62
C ASP A 14 -10.38 -1.56 -12.08
N ASN A 15 -11.30 -0.64 -12.36
CA ASN A 15 -11.67 -0.25 -13.71
C ASN A 15 -10.54 0.45 -14.49
N TYR A 16 -9.50 0.93 -13.81
CA TYR A 16 -8.30 1.51 -14.45
C TYR A 16 -7.23 0.47 -14.79
N ARG A 17 -7.47 -0.82 -14.51
CA ARG A 17 -6.52 -1.91 -14.83
C ARG A 17 -6.72 -2.40 -16.28
N PRO A 18 -5.63 -2.80 -17.01
CA PRO A 18 -4.24 -2.79 -16.58
C PRO A 18 -3.62 -1.39 -16.62
N LEU A 19 -2.88 -1.04 -15.56
CA LEU A 19 -2.10 0.20 -15.50
C LEU A 19 -0.79 0.04 -16.24
N SER A 20 -0.19 1.15 -16.71
CA SER A 20 1.18 1.10 -17.22
C SER A 20 2.13 0.64 -16.09
N LEU A 21 3.07 -0.25 -16.44
CA LEU A 21 4.04 -0.79 -15.47
C LEU A 21 4.87 0.29 -14.78
N THR A 22 5.09 1.42 -15.46
CA THR A 22 5.90 2.53 -14.96
C THR A 22 5.15 3.33 -13.90
N GLU A 23 3.88 3.64 -14.14
CA GLU A 23 3.04 4.39 -13.20
C GLU A 23 2.79 3.63 -11.92
N VAL A 24 2.45 2.33 -12.04
CA VAL A 24 2.26 1.45 -10.87
C VAL A 24 3.53 1.39 -10.02
N LYS A 25 4.69 1.19 -10.66
CA LYS A 25 5.97 1.09 -9.94
C LYS A 25 6.29 2.37 -9.16
N GLU A 26 6.03 3.54 -9.73
CA GLU A 26 6.35 4.80 -9.06
C GLU A 26 5.41 5.05 -7.87
N ILE A 27 4.09 4.84 -8.02
CA ILE A 27 3.12 4.96 -6.92
C ILE A 27 3.48 3.98 -5.80
N GLU A 28 3.75 2.71 -6.14
CA GLU A 28 4.11 1.69 -5.15
C GLU A 28 5.44 2.00 -4.46
N ARG A 29 6.43 2.53 -5.20
CA ARG A 29 7.71 2.96 -4.62
C ARG A 29 7.50 4.08 -3.60
N GLN A 30 6.74 5.13 -3.94
CA GLN A 30 6.45 6.23 -3.02
C GLN A 30 5.72 5.74 -1.77
N LYS A 31 4.68 4.92 -1.93
CA LYS A 31 3.92 4.38 -0.79
C LYS A 31 4.76 3.44 0.09
N LYS A 32 5.66 2.66 -0.50
CA LYS A 32 6.66 1.88 0.26
C LYS A 32 7.56 2.79 1.09
N MET A 33 8.13 3.85 0.50
CA MET A 33 8.98 4.81 1.22
C MET A 33 8.23 5.47 2.38
N ASP A 34 6.97 5.85 2.14
CA ASP A 34 6.09 6.40 3.16
C ASP A 34 5.84 5.39 4.29
N HIS A 35 5.64 4.12 3.97
CA HIS A 35 5.48 3.06 4.96
C HIS A 35 6.73 2.90 5.84
N ILE A 36 7.88 2.83 5.22
CA ILE A 36 9.15 2.65 5.95
C ILE A 36 9.38 3.81 6.90
N TRP A 37 9.21 5.04 6.42
CA TRP A 37 9.34 6.23 7.27
C TRP A 37 8.30 6.24 8.39
N SER A 38 7.00 6.21 8.07
CA SER A 38 5.93 6.38 9.06
C SER A 38 5.93 5.28 10.11
N SER A 39 6.14 4.03 9.69
CA SER A 39 6.17 2.88 10.57
C SER A 39 7.36 2.90 11.53
N SER A 40 8.52 3.42 11.11
CA SER A 40 9.67 3.64 12.00
C SER A 40 9.48 4.84 12.91
N ALA A 41 8.93 5.95 12.40
CA ALA A 41 8.70 7.17 13.17
C ALA A 41 7.68 6.95 14.30
N ILE A 42 6.66 6.11 14.12
CA ILE A 42 5.72 5.70 15.18
C ILE A 42 6.46 5.09 16.38
N GLU A 43 7.54 4.35 16.12
CA GLU A 43 8.38 3.70 17.15
C GLU A 43 9.45 4.62 17.73
N GLY A 44 9.56 5.86 17.23
CA GLY A 44 10.47 6.88 17.76
C GLY A 44 11.74 7.10 16.93
N ASN A 45 11.83 6.56 15.72
CA ASN A 45 12.89 6.86 14.77
C ASN A 45 12.89 8.36 14.44
N THR A 46 14.07 8.98 14.44
CA THR A 46 14.21 10.44 14.34
C THR A 46 14.43 10.95 12.92
N LEU A 47 14.53 10.05 11.93
CA LEU A 47 14.64 10.46 10.53
C LEU A 47 13.33 11.06 10.02
N THR A 48 13.43 12.17 9.31
CA THR A 48 12.31 12.75 8.58
C THR A 48 12.01 11.92 7.34
N LYS A 49 10.84 12.11 6.75
CA LYS A 49 10.45 11.45 5.49
C LYS A 49 11.50 11.66 4.39
N TYR A 50 11.97 12.90 4.22
CA TYR A 50 12.97 13.23 3.20
C TYR A 50 14.33 12.59 3.47
N GLU A 51 14.78 12.58 4.72
CA GLU A 51 16.03 11.90 5.11
C GLU A 51 15.95 10.40 4.88
N THR A 52 14.80 9.78 5.19
CA THR A 52 14.55 8.36 4.93
C THR A 52 14.60 8.03 3.43
N ILE A 53 13.90 8.80 2.60
CA ILE A 53 13.90 8.62 1.15
C ILE A 53 15.31 8.82 0.58
N SER A 54 15.97 9.94 0.94
CA SER A 54 17.33 10.23 0.49
C SER A 54 18.31 9.12 0.86
N PHE A 55 18.23 8.62 2.10
CA PHE A 55 19.09 7.53 2.54
C PHE A 55 18.87 6.24 1.73
N LEU A 56 17.62 5.84 1.52
CA LEU A 56 17.30 4.62 0.75
C LEU A 56 17.69 4.72 -0.72
N GLU A 57 17.67 5.92 -1.30
CA GLU A 57 18.02 6.14 -2.71
C GLU A 57 19.52 6.33 -2.93
N THR A 58 20.21 7.00 -2.02
CA THR A 58 21.60 7.43 -2.23
C THR A 58 22.61 6.71 -1.33
N GLY A 59 22.16 6.11 -0.23
CA GLY A 59 23.03 5.57 0.83
C GLY A 59 23.69 6.64 1.71
N LEU A 60 23.40 7.93 1.50
CA LEU A 60 24.01 9.02 2.25
C LEU A 60 23.29 9.26 3.57
N THR A 61 24.05 9.37 4.65
CA THR A 61 23.55 9.68 5.99
C THR A 61 23.63 11.19 6.28
N VAL A 62 22.74 11.67 7.14
CA VAL A 62 22.74 13.06 7.63
C VAL A 62 23.43 13.13 8.99
N SER A 63 24.22 14.19 9.21
CA SER A 63 24.91 14.39 10.48
C SER A 63 23.94 14.58 11.66
N GLY A 64 24.31 14.05 12.82
CA GLY A 64 23.56 14.24 14.08
C GLY A 64 22.41 13.24 14.28
N LYS A 65 22.24 12.25 13.42
CA LYS A 65 21.25 11.18 13.57
C LYS A 65 21.90 9.89 14.08
N PRO A 66 21.23 9.13 14.96
CA PRO A 66 21.72 7.84 15.43
C PRO A 66 21.89 6.84 14.28
N ILE A 67 22.97 6.08 14.26
CA ILE A 67 23.15 4.99 13.28
C ILE A 67 22.02 3.95 13.40
N LYS A 68 21.52 3.71 14.60
CA LYS A 68 20.41 2.80 14.85
C LYS A 68 19.20 3.15 13.97
N ASP A 69 18.89 4.44 13.80
CA ASP A 69 17.74 4.89 13.02
C ASP A 69 17.87 4.48 11.54
N TYR A 70 19.07 4.56 10.97
CA TYR A 70 19.34 4.11 9.60
C TYR A 70 19.25 2.59 9.46
N LEU A 71 19.74 1.84 10.47
CA LEU A 71 19.66 0.39 10.49
C LEU A 71 18.19 -0.08 10.58
N GLU A 72 17.35 0.59 11.34
CA GLU A 72 15.90 0.32 11.40
C GLU A 72 15.23 0.52 10.04
N ILE A 73 15.60 1.58 9.32
CA ILE A 73 15.08 1.86 7.96
C ILE A 73 15.48 0.74 7.00
N LEU A 74 16.73 0.27 7.05
CA LEU A 74 17.20 -0.84 6.21
C LEU A 74 16.47 -2.15 6.53
N ASP A 75 16.35 -2.49 7.81
CA ASP A 75 15.63 -3.68 8.27
C ASP A 75 14.18 -3.67 7.79
N LEU A 76 13.48 -2.54 7.96
CA LEU A 76 12.09 -2.43 7.55
C LEU A 76 11.91 -2.43 6.03
N ASN A 77 12.87 -1.86 5.27
CA ASN A 77 12.87 -1.90 3.83
C ASN A 77 12.98 -3.34 3.29
N GLU A 78 13.91 -4.13 3.84
CA GLU A 78 14.07 -5.55 3.49
C GLU A 78 12.85 -6.38 3.90
N ALA A 79 12.30 -6.14 5.11
CA ALA A 79 11.10 -6.82 5.60
C ALA A 79 9.87 -6.50 4.75
N PHE A 80 9.75 -5.27 4.24
CA PHE A 80 8.65 -4.90 3.34
C PHE A 80 8.71 -5.67 2.02
N ASP A 81 9.90 -5.79 1.41
CA ASP A 81 10.07 -6.54 0.16
C ASP A 81 9.75 -8.03 0.37
N PHE A 82 10.19 -8.60 1.48
CA PHE A 82 9.87 -9.98 1.84
C PHE A 82 8.36 -10.20 2.00
N VAL A 83 7.68 -9.31 2.72
CA VAL A 83 6.22 -9.38 2.92
C VAL A 83 5.46 -9.17 1.60
N LYS A 84 5.95 -8.29 0.72
CA LYS A 84 5.37 -8.10 -0.62
C LYS A 84 5.47 -9.39 -1.44
N GLU A 85 6.59 -10.08 -1.41
CA GLU A 85 6.76 -11.38 -2.07
C GLU A 85 5.80 -12.43 -1.48
N LEU A 86 5.74 -12.54 -0.16
CA LEU A 86 4.82 -13.46 0.53
C LEU A 86 3.35 -13.19 0.16
N SER A 87 2.96 -11.93 -0.02
CA SER A 87 1.57 -11.57 -0.34
C SER A 87 1.10 -12.10 -1.70
N THR A 88 2.02 -12.45 -2.59
CA THR A 88 1.70 -13.02 -3.92
C THR A 88 1.58 -14.54 -3.91
N GLN A 89 1.93 -15.19 -2.80
CA GLN A 89 1.94 -16.65 -2.67
C GLN A 89 0.59 -17.15 -2.11
N ASP A 90 0.08 -18.23 -2.70
CA ASP A 90 -1.10 -18.91 -2.16
C ASP A 90 -0.67 -20.04 -1.20
N ILE A 91 -0.22 -19.64 -0.02
CA ILE A 91 0.26 -20.54 1.02
C ILE A 91 -0.47 -20.32 2.34
N GLN A 92 -0.43 -21.34 3.20
CA GLN A 92 -0.78 -21.18 4.61
C GLN A 92 0.42 -20.65 5.38
N TYR A 93 0.24 -19.54 6.07
CA TYR A 93 1.30 -18.94 6.87
C TYR A 93 1.53 -19.70 8.18
N THR A 94 2.79 -19.83 8.53
CA THR A 94 3.26 -20.55 9.71
C THR A 94 3.84 -19.60 10.75
N LEU A 95 4.11 -20.10 11.95
CA LEU A 95 4.84 -19.34 12.96
C LEU A 95 6.23 -18.92 12.47
N VAL A 96 6.89 -19.76 11.66
CA VAL A 96 8.22 -19.48 11.12
C VAL A 96 8.17 -18.25 10.20
N ASP A 97 7.13 -18.12 9.36
CA ASP A 97 6.99 -16.95 8.48
C ASP A 97 6.85 -15.65 9.29
N ILE A 98 6.06 -15.67 10.37
CA ILE A 98 5.91 -14.50 11.24
C ILE A 98 7.22 -14.18 11.98
N MET A 99 7.94 -15.21 12.43
CA MET A 99 9.25 -15.06 13.06
C MET A 99 10.28 -14.52 12.08
N ASP A 100 10.28 -14.95 10.82
CA ASP A 100 11.17 -14.45 9.77
C ASP A 100 10.87 -12.99 9.41
N ILE A 101 9.59 -12.60 9.30
CA ILE A 101 9.21 -11.19 9.10
C ILE A 101 9.78 -10.32 10.24
N ASN A 102 9.58 -10.72 11.50
CA ASN A 102 10.13 -9.97 12.63
C ASN A 102 11.66 -9.98 12.64
N ARG A 103 12.26 -11.12 12.34
CA ARG A 103 13.74 -11.26 12.27
C ARG A 103 14.33 -10.28 11.27
N ILE A 104 13.78 -10.20 10.06
CA ILE A 104 14.26 -9.28 9.03
C ILE A 104 14.03 -7.83 9.48
N ALA A 105 12.85 -7.51 10.06
CA ALA A 105 12.49 -6.17 10.52
C ALA A 105 13.29 -5.66 11.73
N THR A 106 14.14 -6.51 12.35
CA THR A 106 14.91 -6.16 13.57
C THR A 106 16.36 -6.65 13.57
N LEU A 107 16.83 -7.26 12.48
CA LEU A 107 18.09 -7.98 12.45
C LEU A 107 19.31 -7.10 12.76
N LYS A 108 19.37 -5.91 12.13
CA LYS A 108 20.53 -4.99 12.26
C LYS A 108 20.48 -4.16 13.55
N THR A 109 19.30 -4.09 14.17
CA THR A 109 19.08 -3.29 15.39
C THR A 109 18.94 -4.10 16.66
N SER A 110 18.83 -5.43 16.55
CA SER A 110 18.79 -6.31 17.70
C SER A 110 20.10 -6.24 18.51
N THR A 111 19.96 -6.11 19.82
CA THR A 111 21.10 -6.06 20.76
C THR A 111 21.89 -7.37 20.78
N SER A 112 21.29 -8.47 20.33
CA SER A 112 21.90 -9.79 20.16
C SER A 112 21.37 -10.39 18.87
N LEU A 113 22.29 -10.74 17.95
CA LEU A 113 21.97 -11.40 16.67
C LEU A 113 21.12 -12.67 16.83
N GLY A 114 21.10 -13.23 18.05
CA GLY A 114 20.32 -14.41 18.37
C GLY A 114 18.88 -14.15 18.82
N GLU A 115 18.42 -12.89 18.98
CA GLU A 115 17.11 -12.55 19.54
C GLU A 115 16.09 -12.08 18.48
N ALA A 116 16.57 -11.55 17.36
CA ALA A 116 15.69 -11.15 16.26
C ALA A 116 14.83 -12.34 15.78
N GLY A 117 13.52 -12.14 15.73
CA GLY A 117 12.56 -13.17 15.31
C GLY A 117 12.28 -14.26 16.35
N LYS A 118 12.86 -14.22 17.55
CA LYS A 118 12.55 -15.21 18.60
C LYS A 118 11.41 -14.75 19.48
N LEU A 119 10.58 -15.69 19.87
CA LEU A 119 9.54 -15.46 20.88
C LEU A 119 10.18 -15.08 22.21
N ARG A 120 9.68 -14.02 22.83
CA ARG A 120 10.19 -13.54 24.11
C ARG A 120 9.93 -14.53 25.26
N ARG A 121 10.82 -14.49 26.24
CA ARG A 121 10.75 -15.33 27.44
C ARG A 121 10.51 -14.53 28.71
N ILE A 122 10.27 -13.21 28.59
CA ILE A 122 10.03 -12.31 29.71
C ILE A 122 8.71 -11.56 29.51
N ASP A 123 8.13 -11.11 30.61
CA ASP A 123 6.97 -10.23 30.59
C ASP A 123 7.36 -8.87 30.00
N VAL A 124 6.45 -8.31 29.21
CA VAL A 124 6.54 -6.94 28.65
C VAL A 124 5.19 -6.25 28.76
N TRP A 125 5.18 -4.95 28.71
CA TRP A 125 3.99 -4.12 28.86
C TRP A 125 4.06 -2.88 27.96
N PRO A 126 2.92 -2.24 27.64
CA PRO A 126 2.90 -0.97 26.93
C PRO A 126 3.65 0.12 27.70
N ASN A 127 4.36 1.00 26.98
CA ASN A 127 5.05 2.12 27.59
C ASN A 127 4.11 2.99 28.40
N GLY A 128 4.44 3.19 29.70
CA GLY A 128 3.63 3.98 30.63
C GLY A 128 2.52 3.20 31.36
N PHE A 129 2.33 1.91 31.06
CA PHE A 129 1.27 1.08 31.65
C PHE A 129 1.80 -0.27 32.15
N PRO A 130 2.67 -0.28 33.18
CA PRO A 130 3.32 -1.53 33.65
C PRO A 130 2.36 -2.56 34.23
N GLU A 131 1.15 -2.17 34.60
CA GLU A 131 0.06 -3.05 35.03
C GLU A 131 -0.66 -3.77 33.88
N GLU A 132 -0.61 -3.21 32.66
CA GLU A 132 -1.24 -3.78 31.46
C GLU A 132 -0.28 -4.73 30.73
N LYS A 133 0.05 -5.87 31.36
CA LYS A 133 0.94 -6.85 30.71
C LYS A 133 0.32 -7.44 29.45
N TYR A 134 1.15 -7.62 28.43
CA TYR A 134 0.82 -8.45 27.28
C TYR A 134 0.73 -9.94 27.66
N VAL A 135 0.42 -10.81 26.72
CA VAL A 135 0.33 -12.26 26.93
C VAL A 135 1.59 -12.77 27.66
N SER A 136 1.41 -13.58 28.70
CA SER A 136 2.55 -14.16 29.45
C SER A 136 3.41 -15.05 28.53
N PRO A 137 4.72 -15.11 28.75
CA PRO A 137 5.63 -15.88 27.89
C PRO A 137 5.23 -17.35 27.70
N SER A 138 4.72 -17.98 28.77
CA SER A 138 4.27 -19.38 28.72
C SER A 138 3.06 -19.65 27.83
N LYS A 139 2.31 -18.61 27.45
CA LYS A 139 1.11 -18.71 26.60
C LYS A 139 1.33 -18.24 25.18
N ILE A 140 2.48 -17.61 24.87
CA ILE A 140 2.73 -17.00 23.54
C ILE A 140 2.59 -18.03 22.41
N GLU A 141 3.16 -19.22 22.57
CA GLU A 141 3.09 -20.24 21.51
C GLU A 141 1.65 -20.68 21.21
N ASP A 142 0.83 -20.84 22.23
CA ASP A 142 -0.57 -21.26 22.08
C ASP A 142 -1.41 -20.13 21.47
N GLU A 143 -1.20 -18.89 21.90
CA GLU A 143 -1.86 -17.72 21.30
C GLU A 143 -1.45 -17.50 19.84
N MET A 144 -0.17 -17.72 19.50
CA MET A 144 0.31 -17.65 18.12
C MET A 144 -0.27 -18.78 17.26
N LYS A 145 -0.40 -20.00 17.78
CA LYS A 145 -1.09 -21.10 17.08
C LYS A 145 -2.56 -20.76 16.83
N ALA A 146 -3.27 -20.24 17.85
CA ALA A 146 -4.65 -19.81 17.71
C ALA A 146 -4.81 -18.67 16.69
N PHE A 147 -3.91 -17.68 16.73
CA PHE A 147 -3.86 -16.58 15.75
C PHE A 147 -3.67 -17.12 14.32
N LEU A 148 -2.69 -17.98 14.09
CA LEU A 148 -2.40 -18.53 12.77
C LEU A 148 -3.52 -19.43 12.25
N LYS A 149 -4.14 -20.23 13.13
CA LYS A 149 -5.32 -21.02 12.77
C LYS A 149 -6.44 -20.10 12.27
N TRP A 150 -6.81 -19.08 13.06
CA TRP A 150 -7.79 -18.09 12.65
C TRP A 150 -7.40 -17.41 11.33
N TYR A 151 -6.17 -16.95 11.19
CA TYR A 151 -5.70 -16.23 10.01
C TYR A 151 -5.84 -17.06 8.72
N ASN A 152 -5.45 -18.33 8.78
CA ASN A 152 -5.47 -19.24 7.64
C ASN A 152 -6.88 -19.75 7.29
N GLU A 153 -7.72 -19.98 8.30
CA GLU A 153 -9.03 -20.61 8.13
C GLU A 153 -10.17 -19.63 7.87
N ASP A 154 -10.10 -18.42 8.44
CA ASP A 154 -11.18 -17.45 8.27
C ASP A 154 -11.24 -16.92 6.82
N LYS A 155 -12.38 -17.20 6.17
CA LYS A 155 -12.71 -16.74 4.81
C LYS A 155 -13.96 -15.87 4.78
N THR A 156 -14.50 -15.53 5.95
CA THR A 156 -15.80 -14.85 6.09
C THR A 156 -15.67 -13.34 6.27
N LEU A 157 -14.58 -12.88 6.85
CA LEU A 157 -14.33 -11.48 7.09
C LEU A 157 -14.03 -10.70 5.80
N HIS A 158 -14.49 -9.46 5.77
CA HIS A 158 -14.06 -8.53 4.72
C HIS A 158 -12.53 -8.34 4.77
N PRO A 159 -11.81 -8.27 3.62
CA PRO A 159 -10.34 -8.20 3.60
C PRO A 159 -9.76 -7.08 4.47
N VAL A 160 -10.38 -5.90 4.48
CA VAL A 160 -9.95 -4.75 5.30
C VAL A 160 -10.15 -5.01 6.79
N GLU A 161 -11.25 -5.66 7.17
CA GLU A 161 -11.48 -6.07 8.57
C GLU A 161 -10.45 -7.11 8.99
N LYS A 162 -10.21 -8.11 8.16
CA LYS A 162 -9.20 -9.14 8.41
C LYS A 162 -7.80 -8.54 8.54
N ALA A 163 -7.43 -7.60 7.69
CA ALA A 163 -6.14 -6.89 7.79
C ALA A 163 -6.02 -6.14 9.13
N ALA A 164 -7.05 -5.40 9.53
CA ALA A 164 -7.08 -4.72 10.82
C ALA A 164 -6.96 -5.69 11.99
N LEU A 165 -7.73 -6.77 11.98
CA LEU A 165 -7.70 -7.79 13.05
C LEU A 165 -6.38 -8.56 13.08
N THR A 166 -5.74 -8.80 11.93
CA THR A 166 -4.40 -9.40 11.85
C THR A 166 -3.39 -8.56 12.62
N HIS A 167 -3.38 -7.24 12.36
CA HIS A 167 -2.55 -6.30 13.11
C HIS A 167 -2.87 -6.33 14.60
N PHE A 168 -4.16 -6.14 14.94
CA PHE A 168 -4.60 -6.03 16.33
C PHE A 168 -4.25 -7.27 17.16
N LYS A 169 -4.52 -8.46 16.64
CA LYS A 169 -4.25 -9.73 17.33
C LYS A 169 -2.75 -9.90 17.56
N LEU A 170 -1.90 -9.71 16.56
CA LEU A 170 -0.45 -9.86 16.72
C LEU A 170 0.12 -8.86 17.72
N VAL A 171 -0.23 -7.57 17.60
CA VAL A 171 0.29 -6.56 18.51
C VAL A 171 -0.21 -6.75 19.94
N SER A 172 -1.39 -7.37 20.13
CA SER A 172 -1.95 -7.70 21.44
C SER A 172 -1.29 -8.93 22.09
N ILE A 173 -0.89 -9.93 21.29
CA ILE A 173 -0.06 -11.05 21.78
C ILE A 173 1.33 -10.52 22.16
N HIS A 174 1.88 -9.62 21.35
CA HIS A 174 3.21 -9.02 21.52
C HIS A 174 4.32 -10.06 21.67
N PRO A 175 4.48 -10.96 20.69
CA PRO A 175 5.26 -12.19 20.87
C PRO A 175 6.78 -11.98 20.93
N PHE A 176 7.30 -10.84 20.49
CA PHE A 176 8.73 -10.55 20.37
C PHE A 176 9.22 -9.54 21.43
N ILE A 177 10.51 -9.46 21.63
CA ILE A 177 11.12 -8.42 22.47
C ILE A 177 11.04 -7.05 21.80
N ASP A 178 11.26 -7.01 20.49
CA ASP A 178 11.20 -5.77 19.69
C ASP A 178 10.53 -6.02 18.33
N GLY A 179 10.11 -4.95 17.67
CA GLY A 179 9.55 -5.00 16.32
C GLY A 179 8.11 -5.44 16.22
N ASN A 180 7.38 -5.65 17.32
CA ASN A 180 5.99 -6.10 17.28
C ASN A 180 5.08 -5.14 16.49
N GLY A 181 5.22 -3.84 16.69
CA GLY A 181 4.45 -2.83 15.96
C GLY A 181 4.78 -2.84 14.46
N ARG A 182 6.06 -2.87 14.09
CA ARG A 182 6.54 -2.94 12.70
C ARG A 182 6.04 -4.21 12.02
N THR A 183 6.20 -5.36 12.66
CA THR A 183 5.71 -6.65 12.16
C THR A 183 4.19 -6.67 11.97
N SER A 184 3.44 -6.13 12.91
CA SER A 184 1.97 -6.07 12.84
C SER A 184 1.49 -5.18 11.69
N ARG A 185 2.14 -4.02 11.45
CA ARG A 185 1.82 -3.14 10.32
C ARG A 185 2.20 -3.77 8.98
N LEU A 186 3.31 -4.51 8.92
CA LEU A 186 3.69 -5.30 7.73
C LEU A 186 2.64 -6.38 7.41
N LEU A 187 2.19 -7.15 8.40
CA LEU A 187 1.17 -8.19 8.21
C LEU A 187 -0.18 -7.62 7.80
N MET A 188 -0.58 -6.48 8.36
CA MET A 188 -1.79 -5.77 7.94
C MET A 188 -1.72 -5.40 6.45
N ASN A 189 -0.61 -4.82 6.02
CA ASN A 189 -0.41 -4.46 4.62
C ASN A 189 -0.26 -5.69 3.71
N MET A 190 0.33 -6.78 4.20
CA MET A 190 0.37 -8.05 3.48
C MET A 190 -1.05 -8.55 3.16
N GLU A 191 -1.95 -8.54 4.14
CA GLU A 191 -3.34 -8.96 3.93
C GLU A 191 -4.08 -8.05 2.95
N LEU A 192 -3.85 -6.72 3.01
CA LEU A 192 -4.39 -5.79 2.02
C LEU A 192 -3.86 -6.08 0.61
N MET A 193 -2.54 -6.24 0.45
CA MET A 193 -1.93 -6.55 -0.86
C MET A 193 -2.42 -7.86 -1.44
N LYS A 194 -2.57 -8.90 -0.62
CA LYS A 194 -3.10 -10.23 -1.02
C LYS A 194 -4.48 -10.13 -1.68
N HIS A 195 -5.29 -9.17 -1.26
CA HIS A 195 -6.62 -8.92 -1.82
C HIS A 195 -6.67 -7.77 -2.83
N GLY A 196 -5.50 -7.30 -3.29
CA GLY A 196 -5.39 -6.26 -4.32
C GLY A 196 -5.77 -4.85 -3.83
N TYR A 197 -5.83 -4.64 -2.51
CA TYR A 197 -5.94 -3.30 -1.93
C TYR A 197 -4.57 -2.61 -1.91
N PRO A 198 -4.53 -1.28 -2.00
CA PRO A 198 -3.29 -0.55 -1.73
C PRO A 198 -2.87 -0.69 -0.27
N ILE A 199 -1.57 -0.57 -0.01
CA ILE A 199 -1.05 -0.48 1.35
C ILE A 199 -1.49 0.83 1.99
N ILE A 200 -1.61 0.83 3.31
CA ILE A 200 -1.92 2.02 4.10
C ILE A 200 -0.76 2.39 5.01
N ASN A 201 -0.63 3.68 5.31
CA ASN A 201 0.41 4.23 6.15
C ASN A 201 -0.21 5.02 7.30
N ILE A 202 -0.17 4.44 8.50
CA ILE A 202 -0.59 5.14 9.73
C ILE A 202 0.40 6.30 9.93
N GLN A 203 -0.13 7.52 10.04
CA GLN A 203 0.71 8.70 10.12
C GLN A 203 1.34 8.85 11.51
N PRO A 204 2.63 9.30 11.59
CA PRO A 204 3.35 9.40 12.85
C PRO A 204 3.13 10.75 13.57
N ASP A 205 2.34 11.67 13.02
CA ASP A 205 1.97 12.90 13.71
C ASP A 205 1.27 12.63 15.03
N LYS A 206 1.26 13.62 15.91
CA LYS A 206 0.80 13.45 17.28
C LYS A 206 -0.65 12.97 17.36
N GLU A 207 -1.55 13.55 16.58
CA GLU A 207 -2.97 13.24 16.59
C GLU A 207 -3.24 11.84 16.04
N SER A 208 -2.67 11.49 14.89
CA SER A 208 -2.83 10.19 14.25
C SER A 208 -2.24 9.08 15.11
N ARG A 209 -1.03 9.29 15.65
CA ARG A 209 -0.38 8.34 16.57
C ARG A 209 -1.21 8.13 17.84
N GLN A 210 -1.74 9.20 18.42
CA GLN A 210 -2.60 9.10 19.62
C GLN A 210 -3.87 8.31 19.33
N ALA A 211 -4.57 8.62 18.23
CA ALA A 211 -5.78 7.90 17.83
C ALA A 211 -5.51 6.41 17.60
N TYR A 212 -4.38 6.08 16.96
CA TYR A 212 -3.95 4.70 16.75
C TYR A 212 -3.67 3.96 18.06
N MET A 213 -2.90 4.54 18.98
CA MET A 213 -2.57 3.93 20.27
C MET A 213 -3.81 3.77 21.15
N GLU A 214 -4.70 4.77 21.16
CA GLU A 214 -5.96 4.72 21.90
C GLU A 214 -6.89 3.62 21.34
N ALA A 215 -7.00 3.48 20.04
CA ALA A 215 -7.81 2.44 19.42
C ALA A 215 -7.31 1.02 19.79
N LEU A 216 -5.99 0.82 19.86
CA LEU A 216 -5.38 -0.42 20.31
C LEU A 216 -5.65 -0.67 21.82
N GLN A 217 -5.49 0.34 22.65
CA GLN A 217 -5.73 0.23 24.10
C GLN A 217 -7.19 -0.09 24.39
N VAL A 218 -8.13 0.62 23.77
CA VAL A 218 -9.57 0.34 23.93
C VAL A 218 -9.86 -1.12 23.54
N GLY A 219 -9.38 -1.55 22.37
CA GLY A 219 -9.59 -2.93 21.91
C GLY A 219 -9.06 -3.97 22.89
N ARG A 220 -7.86 -3.78 23.47
CA ARG A 220 -7.30 -4.71 24.46
C ARG A 220 -8.09 -4.73 25.76
N ASN A 221 -8.54 -3.56 26.22
CA ASN A 221 -9.20 -3.45 27.53
C ASN A 221 -10.67 -3.88 27.49
N THR A 222 -11.33 -3.78 26.34
CA THR A 222 -12.77 -4.05 26.21
C THR A 222 -13.11 -5.26 25.34
N ASN A 223 -12.12 -5.82 24.64
CA ASN A 223 -12.31 -6.80 23.56
C ASN A 223 -13.16 -6.26 22.38
N ASP A 224 -13.40 -4.96 22.31
CA ASP A 224 -14.10 -4.32 21.19
C ASP A 224 -13.09 -3.67 20.22
N THR A 225 -12.89 -4.31 19.08
CA THR A 225 -11.96 -3.87 18.04
C THR A 225 -12.57 -2.87 17.05
N THR A 226 -13.85 -2.50 17.23
CA THR A 226 -14.60 -1.66 16.28
C THR A 226 -13.88 -0.34 15.99
N LYS A 227 -13.33 0.32 17.03
CA LYS A 227 -12.60 1.58 16.88
C LYS A 227 -11.36 1.41 16.02
N PHE A 228 -10.63 0.31 16.18
CA PHE A 228 -9.42 0.03 15.41
C PHE A 228 -9.74 -0.36 13.95
N VAL A 229 -10.74 -1.21 13.74
CA VAL A 229 -11.21 -1.58 12.39
C VAL A 229 -11.69 -0.34 11.64
N LYS A 230 -12.42 0.56 12.31
CA LYS A 230 -12.86 1.84 11.72
C LYS A 230 -11.67 2.72 11.31
N LEU A 231 -10.67 2.85 12.17
CA LEU A 231 -9.45 3.61 11.88
C LEU A 231 -8.77 3.08 10.60
N VAL A 232 -8.53 1.78 10.52
CA VAL A 232 -7.92 1.14 9.34
C VAL A 232 -8.79 1.34 8.10
N SER A 233 -10.11 1.22 8.23
CA SER A 233 -11.06 1.43 7.13
C SER A 233 -10.99 2.85 6.57
N GLU A 234 -10.86 3.88 7.41
CA GLU A 234 -10.71 5.27 6.96
C GLU A 234 -9.37 5.48 6.20
N TYR A 235 -8.27 4.87 6.66
CA TYR A 235 -7.00 4.89 5.91
C TYR A 235 -7.14 4.21 4.54
N VAL A 236 -7.81 3.07 4.46
CA VAL A 236 -8.04 2.36 3.19
C VAL A 236 -8.90 3.20 2.24
N LYS A 237 -9.96 3.84 2.72
CA LYS A 237 -10.79 4.74 1.90
C LYS A 237 -10.00 5.92 1.35
N SER A 238 -9.22 6.57 2.22
CA SER A 238 -8.37 7.70 1.82
C SER A 238 -7.38 7.29 0.75
N GLU A 239 -6.72 6.14 0.92
CA GLU A 239 -5.73 5.63 -0.02
C GLU A 239 -6.34 5.24 -1.37
N LEU A 240 -7.52 4.59 -1.35
CA LEU A 240 -8.26 4.26 -2.58
C LEU A 240 -8.66 5.53 -3.34
N SER A 241 -9.17 6.54 -2.61
CA SER A 241 -9.59 7.80 -3.22
C SER A 241 -8.43 8.55 -3.86
N GLU A 242 -7.30 8.67 -3.14
CA GLU A 242 -6.08 9.30 -3.66
C GLU A 242 -5.57 8.58 -4.91
N ARG A 243 -5.52 7.24 -4.87
CA ARG A 243 -5.08 6.43 -6.01
C ARG A 243 -5.99 6.60 -7.22
N ILE A 244 -7.31 6.63 -7.03
CA ILE A 244 -8.28 6.86 -8.11
C ILE A 244 -8.07 8.25 -8.75
N GLU A 245 -7.80 9.29 -7.96
CA GLU A 245 -7.54 10.64 -8.48
C GLU A 245 -6.26 10.67 -9.34
N ILE A 246 -5.18 10.02 -8.89
CA ILE A 246 -3.93 9.90 -9.68
C ILE A 246 -4.21 9.18 -11.00
N LEU A 247 -4.94 8.07 -10.96
CA LEU A 247 -5.27 7.29 -12.15
C LEU A 247 -6.14 8.07 -13.14
N LYS A 248 -7.12 8.82 -12.65
CA LYS A 248 -7.94 9.74 -13.48
C LYS A 248 -7.10 10.81 -14.15
N PHE A 249 -6.16 11.37 -13.41
CA PHE A 249 -5.27 12.41 -13.95
C PHE A 249 -4.38 11.83 -15.07
N ASN A 250 -3.72 10.71 -14.83
CA ASN A 250 -2.85 10.06 -15.80
C ASN A 250 -3.60 9.67 -17.08
N GLN A 251 -4.78 9.07 -16.96
CA GLN A 251 -5.61 8.73 -18.13
C GLN A 251 -5.97 9.95 -19.00
N LYS A 252 -6.24 11.11 -18.38
CA LYS A 252 -6.51 12.35 -19.11
C LYS A 252 -5.26 12.86 -19.86
N GLU A 253 -4.09 12.76 -19.24
CA GLU A 253 -2.83 13.18 -19.88
C GLU A 253 -2.46 12.26 -21.05
N ASP A 254 -2.62 10.94 -20.92
CA ASP A 254 -2.39 9.98 -22.00
C ASP A 254 -3.30 10.26 -23.20
N GLN A 255 -4.60 10.50 -22.98
CA GLN A 255 -5.54 10.88 -24.04
C GLN A 255 -5.15 12.19 -24.74
N LYS A 256 -4.61 13.17 -24.00
CA LYS A 256 -4.10 14.42 -24.61
C LYS A 256 -2.85 14.20 -25.47
N LEU A 257 -1.93 13.33 -25.00
CA LEU A 257 -0.72 12.97 -25.73
C LEU A 257 -1.05 12.20 -27.01
N GLU A 258 -1.97 11.25 -26.95
CA GLU A 258 -2.45 10.51 -28.13
C GLU A 258 -3.08 11.44 -29.16
N LYS A 259 -3.95 12.37 -28.75
CA LYS A 259 -4.57 13.37 -29.64
C LYS A 259 -3.51 14.28 -30.28
N LYS A 260 -2.47 14.70 -29.51
CA LYS A 260 -1.37 15.51 -30.05
C LYS A 260 -0.50 14.73 -31.06
N SER A 261 -0.18 13.47 -30.76
CA SER A 261 0.62 12.63 -31.66
C SER A 261 -0.14 12.34 -32.96
N GLN A 262 -1.44 12.05 -32.89
CA GLN A 262 -2.27 11.87 -34.07
C GLN A 262 -2.35 13.13 -34.91
N SER A 263 -2.53 14.32 -34.31
CA SER A 263 -2.56 15.58 -35.03
C SER A 263 -1.22 15.94 -35.68
N SER A 264 -0.09 15.63 -35.03
CA SER A 264 1.27 15.87 -35.58
C SER A 264 1.60 14.89 -36.73
N ILE A 265 1.20 13.65 -36.64
CA ILE A 265 1.35 12.67 -37.74
C ILE A 265 0.49 13.10 -38.92
N PHE A 266 -0.73 13.59 -38.67
CA PHE A 266 -1.63 14.04 -39.75
C PHE A 266 -1.09 15.29 -40.44
N SER A 267 -0.57 16.29 -39.71
CA SER A 267 0.05 17.48 -40.26
C SER A 267 1.35 17.19 -41.03
N ALA A 268 2.18 16.26 -40.55
CA ALA A 268 3.38 15.80 -41.24
C ALA A 268 3.04 15.01 -42.51
N PHE A 269 1.93 14.32 -42.54
CA PHE A 269 1.42 13.63 -43.72
C PHE A 269 0.86 14.63 -44.74
N GLU A 270 0.09 15.65 -44.34
CA GLU A 270 -0.39 16.72 -45.23
C GLU A 270 0.76 17.49 -45.84
N SER A 271 1.80 17.86 -45.09
CA SER A 271 2.97 18.59 -45.64
C SER A 271 3.76 17.77 -46.67
N LYS A 272 3.92 16.46 -46.47
CA LYS A 272 4.59 15.56 -47.45
C LYS A 272 3.77 15.32 -48.69
N VAL A 273 2.46 15.55 -48.64
CA VAL A 273 1.53 15.36 -49.76
C VAL A 273 1.46 16.61 -50.65
N LEU A 274 1.53 17.81 -50.02
CA LEU A 274 1.53 19.08 -50.75
C LEU A 274 2.80 19.31 -51.62
N ASP A 275 3.93 18.67 -51.22
CA ASP A 275 5.18 18.74 -51.99
C ASP A 275 5.26 17.79 -53.21
N LYS A 276 4.26 16.93 -53.42
CA LYS A 276 4.19 16.08 -54.62
C LYS A 276 3.04 16.52 -55.52
N LYS A 277 3.34 16.85 -56.79
CA LYS A 277 2.34 17.19 -57.82
C LYS A 277 1.14 16.22 -57.79
N PRO A 278 -0.08 16.74 -57.84
CA PRO A 278 -1.27 15.96 -57.57
C PRO A 278 -1.47 14.79 -58.55
N ASN A 279 -1.55 13.60 -58.02
CA ASN A 279 -2.06 12.43 -58.73
C ASN A 279 -3.54 12.30 -58.31
N ASN A 280 -4.50 12.46 -59.23
CA ASN A 280 -5.95 12.46 -58.95
C ASN A 280 -6.43 11.34 -58.02
N LYS A 281 -5.81 10.17 -58.12
CA LYS A 281 -6.13 9.01 -57.25
C LYS A 281 -5.78 9.19 -55.77
N PHE A 282 -4.89 10.13 -55.48
CA PHE A 282 -4.46 10.40 -54.11
C PHE A 282 -5.37 11.40 -53.39
N GLU A 283 -5.86 12.41 -54.08
CA GLU A 283 -6.85 13.37 -53.57
C GLU A 283 -8.16 12.69 -53.21
N GLU A 284 -8.63 11.72 -54.02
CA GLU A 284 -9.81 10.91 -53.72
C GLU A 284 -9.63 10.10 -52.43
N ARG A 285 -8.42 9.53 -52.19
CA ARG A 285 -8.12 8.79 -50.96
C ARG A 285 -8.02 9.71 -49.73
N LEU A 286 -7.48 10.90 -49.89
CA LEU A 286 -7.39 11.89 -48.83
C LEU A 286 -8.77 12.42 -48.44
N GLN A 287 -9.64 12.72 -49.40
CA GLN A 287 -11.02 13.11 -49.12
C GLN A 287 -11.83 12.00 -48.46
N LYS A 288 -11.58 10.73 -48.83
CA LYS A 288 -12.23 9.58 -48.21
C LYS A 288 -11.77 9.41 -46.77
N ALA A 289 -10.47 9.54 -46.49
CA ALA A 289 -9.94 9.48 -45.14
C ALA A 289 -10.45 10.60 -44.23
N LYS A 290 -10.56 11.84 -44.76
CA LYS A 290 -11.16 12.98 -44.04
C LYS A 290 -12.66 12.75 -43.72
N ALA A 291 -13.39 12.13 -44.62
CA ALA A 291 -14.79 11.80 -44.43
C ALA A 291 -14.98 10.69 -43.39
N ASP A 292 -14.11 9.69 -43.37
CA ASP A 292 -14.14 8.59 -42.42
C ASP A 292 -13.74 9.07 -41.02
N GLN A 293 -12.75 9.98 -40.91
CA GLN A 293 -12.38 10.63 -39.64
C GLN A 293 -13.54 11.44 -39.05
N LYS A 294 -14.24 12.22 -39.89
CA LYS A 294 -15.38 13.01 -39.45
C LYS A 294 -16.57 12.17 -39.00
N LYS A 295 -16.72 10.96 -39.55
CA LYS A 295 -17.71 9.97 -39.09
C LYS A 295 -17.33 9.35 -37.76
N LEU A 296 -16.05 9.08 -37.53
CA LEU A 296 -15.55 8.59 -36.24
C LEU A 296 -15.74 9.63 -35.14
N ASP A 297 -15.38 10.89 -35.41
CA ASP A 297 -15.55 11.97 -34.44
C ASP A 297 -17.03 12.26 -34.14
N SER A 298 -17.91 12.15 -35.15
CA SER A 298 -19.37 12.26 -34.94
C SER A 298 -19.99 11.04 -34.25
N GLY A 299 -19.41 9.86 -34.46
CA GLY A 299 -19.83 8.62 -33.79
C GLY A 299 -19.48 8.60 -32.29
N LEU A 300 -18.34 9.15 -31.91
CA LEU A 300 -17.94 9.32 -30.53
C LEU A 300 -18.84 10.31 -29.78
N SER A 301 -19.19 11.43 -30.42
CA SER A 301 -20.12 12.41 -29.81
C SER A 301 -21.56 11.86 -29.64
N ALA A 302 -21.98 10.92 -30.48
CA ALA A 302 -23.30 10.26 -30.39
C ALA A 302 -23.36 9.18 -29.32
N GLN A 303 -22.23 8.57 -28.92
CA GLN A 303 -22.17 7.66 -27.80
C GLN A 303 -22.14 8.37 -26.45
N GLU A 304 -21.50 9.54 -26.35
CA GLU A 304 -21.52 10.35 -25.13
C GLU A 304 -22.92 10.90 -24.79
N THR A 305 -23.76 11.11 -25.81
CA THR A 305 -25.15 11.59 -25.60
C THR A 305 -26.14 10.47 -25.27
N LYS A 306 -25.84 9.19 -25.55
CA LYS A 306 -26.70 8.06 -25.19
C LYS A 306 -26.42 7.48 -23.80
N GLY A 307 -25.30 7.79 -23.17
CA GLY A 307 -24.96 7.40 -21.79
C GLY A 307 -25.59 8.25 -20.69
N LYS A 308 -26.38 9.28 -21.04
CA LYS A 308 -27.02 10.20 -20.06
C LYS A 308 -28.52 10.01 -19.91
N ARG A 309 -29.11 8.94 -20.41
CA ARG A 309 -30.51 8.58 -20.16
C ARG A 309 -30.63 7.09 -19.86
N ILE A 310 -30.40 6.72 -18.64
CA ILE A 310 -31.15 5.68 -17.88
C ILE A 310 -30.86 5.98 -16.40
#